data_734123c344042e20f082a04a73d1f56a
#
_entry.id   734123c344042e20f082a04a73d1f56a
#
_cell.length_a   1.000
_cell.length_b   1.000
_cell.length_c   1.000
_cell.angle_alpha   90.00
_cell.angle_beta   90.00
_cell.angle_gamma   90.00
#
_symmetry.space_group_name_H-M   'P 1'
#
loop_
_entity.id
_entity.type
_entity.pdbx_description
1 polymer ?
#
loop_
_entity_poly.entity_id
_entity_poly.type
_entity_poly.pdbx_seq_one_letter_code
_entity_poly.pdbx_strand_id
1 'polypeptide(L)'
;MNSKETMTVILCKPGKLAQKAEIGTTLEDLQDAVGGDIQAIYPYEEEVAVVCDDEGKISGKALNRAIYNEDGEMVDIIAGTFFICDCSGENFGSLSKEQLERFGAQFHYPENFIRINDEIKALKYKPETSRDER
;
A
#
# COMPACT_ATOMS: atom_id res chain seq x y z
N MET A 1 6.33 -27.27 17.23
CA MET A 1 5.56 -26.61 16.21
C MET A 1 6.04 -25.20 15.98
N ASN A 2 6.24 -24.84 14.74
CA ASN A 2 6.77 -23.54 14.40
C ASN A 2 5.66 -22.59 14.04
N SER A 3 5.65 -21.45 14.69
CA SER A 3 4.76 -20.38 14.30
C SER A 3 5.44 -19.59 13.20
N LYS A 4 4.69 -19.25 12.19
CA LYS A 4 5.17 -18.38 11.17
C LYS A 4 5.22 -16.97 11.73
N GLU A 5 6.36 -16.32 11.55
CA GLU A 5 6.50 -14.96 11.99
C GLU A 5 5.67 -14.04 11.10
N THR A 6 4.96 -13.09 11.70
CA THR A 6 4.13 -12.18 10.94
C THR A 6 4.42 -10.75 11.39
N MET A 7 3.97 -9.81 10.56
CA MET A 7 4.01 -8.38 10.91
C MET A 7 2.70 -7.74 10.53
N THR A 8 2.35 -6.68 11.26
CA THR A 8 1.10 -5.97 11.06
C THR A 8 1.35 -4.74 10.21
N VAL A 9 0.62 -4.64 9.12
CA VAL A 9 0.85 -3.62 8.09
C VAL A 9 -0.49 -3.00 7.69
N ILE A 10 -0.42 -1.93 6.90
CA ILE A 10 -1.60 -1.43 6.19
C ILE A 10 -1.50 -1.99 4.77
N LEU A 11 -2.51 -2.71 4.36
CA LEU A 11 -2.57 -3.36 3.06
C LEU A 11 -3.62 -2.66 2.21
N CYS A 12 -3.23 -2.30 0.99
CA CYS A 12 -4.10 -1.57 0.08
C CYS A 12 -4.23 -2.35 -1.22
N LYS A 13 -5.46 -2.70 -1.56
CA LYS A 13 -5.76 -3.37 -2.83
C LYS A 13 -6.50 -2.39 -3.72
N PRO A 14 -6.28 -2.45 -5.05
CA PRO A 14 -7.00 -1.53 -5.94
C PRO A 14 -8.50 -1.64 -5.77
N GLY A 15 -9.17 -0.51 -5.66
CA GLY A 15 -10.61 -0.46 -5.56
C GLY A 15 -11.18 -0.85 -4.22
N LYS A 16 -10.34 -1.09 -3.22
CA LYS A 16 -10.80 -1.53 -1.89
C LYS A 16 -10.36 -0.53 -0.84
N LEU A 17 -11.08 -0.53 0.28
CA LEU A 17 -10.64 0.24 1.44
C LEU A 17 -9.32 -0.32 1.96
N ALA A 18 -8.47 0.56 2.48
CA ALA A 18 -7.25 0.12 3.14
C ALA A 18 -7.61 -0.71 4.36
N GLN A 19 -6.76 -1.68 4.68
CA GLN A 19 -7.06 -2.56 5.81
C GLN A 19 -5.80 -2.87 6.59
N LYS A 20 -5.96 -3.02 7.88
CA LYS A 20 -4.92 -3.56 8.72
C LYS A 20 -4.83 -5.05 8.46
N ALA A 21 -3.64 -5.56 8.26
CA ALA A 21 -3.46 -6.96 7.91
C ALA A 21 -2.20 -7.50 8.54
N GLU A 22 -2.18 -8.80 8.78
CA GLU A 22 -0.97 -9.48 9.20
C GLU A 22 -0.47 -10.32 8.04
N ILE A 23 0.78 -10.14 7.70
CA ILE A 23 1.40 -10.88 6.60
C ILE A 23 2.68 -11.52 7.11
N GLY A 24 3.12 -12.58 6.44
CA GLY A 24 4.37 -13.21 6.80
C GLY A 24 5.55 -12.34 6.45
N THR A 25 6.71 -12.67 6.99
CA THR A 25 7.90 -11.83 6.87
C THR A 25 8.95 -12.40 5.94
N THR A 26 8.74 -13.60 5.37
CA THR A 26 9.69 -14.14 4.40
C THR A 26 9.54 -13.42 3.07
N LEU A 27 10.60 -13.49 2.26
CA LEU A 27 10.53 -12.90 0.92
C LEU A 27 9.33 -13.43 0.15
N GLU A 28 9.11 -14.74 0.23
CA GLU A 28 7.98 -15.35 -0.48
C GLU A 28 6.66 -14.78 0.01
N ASP A 29 6.52 -14.58 1.32
CA ASP A 29 5.29 -13.99 1.87
C ASP A 29 5.07 -12.58 1.35
N LEU A 30 6.15 -11.78 1.26
CA LEU A 30 6.02 -10.42 0.77
C LEU A 30 5.67 -10.41 -0.71
N GLN A 31 6.27 -11.31 -1.48
CA GLN A 31 5.95 -11.42 -2.90
C GLN A 31 4.50 -11.85 -3.10
N ASP A 32 4.02 -12.79 -2.27
CA ASP A 32 2.63 -13.22 -2.36
C ASP A 32 1.68 -12.06 -2.04
N ALA A 33 2.04 -11.22 -1.08
CA ALA A 33 1.17 -10.11 -0.69
C ALA A 33 0.97 -9.12 -1.82
N VAL A 34 2.01 -8.84 -2.62
CA VAL A 34 1.89 -7.86 -3.70
C VAL A 34 1.69 -8.51 -5.07
N GLY A 35 1.84 -9.82 -5.17
CA GLY A 35 1.60 -10.54 -6.40
C GLY A 35 2.73 -10.44 -7.41
N GLY A 36 3.98 -10.33 -6.96
CA GLY A 36 5.14 -10.25 -7.82
C GLY A 36 6.39 -9.96 -7.03
N ASP A 37 7.48 -9.70 -7.73
CA ASP A 37 8.72 -9.31 -7.09
C ASP A 37 8.51 -7.97 -6.40
N ILE A 38 9.17 -7.80 -5.25
CA ILE A 38 8.90 -6.60 -4.45
C ILE A 38 9.86 -5.49 -4.79
N GLN A 39 9.33 -4.27 -4.66
CA GLN A 39 10.09 -3.03 -4.68
C GLN A 39 9.65 -2.25 -3.46
N ALA A 40 10.60 -1.65 -2.76
CA ALA A 40 10.28 -0.79 -1.63
C ALA A 40 10.63 0.63 -2.01
N ILE A 41 9.71 1.57 -1.72
CA ILE A 41 9.99 2.98 -1.87
C ILE A 41 9.86 3.65 -0.52
N TYR A 42 10.50 4.78 -0.38
CA TYR A 42 10.65 5.46 0.91
C TYR A 42 10.25 6.93 0.74
N PRO A 43 8.94 7.20 0.59
CA PRO A 43 8.51 8.56 0.25
C PRO A 43 8.50 9.52 1.43
N TYR A 44 8.72 9.03 2.65
CA TYR A 44 8.61 9.84 3.86
C TYR A 44 9.94 9.89 4.58
N GLU A 45 10.14 10.95 5.38
CA GLU A 45 11.30 10.98 6.26
C GLU A 45 11.18 9.96 7.38
N GLU A 46 9.96 9.63 7.73
CA GLU A 46 9.68 8.60 8.72
C GLU A 46 10.16 7.25 8.19
N GLU A 47 10.61 6.39 9.10
CA GLU A 47 11.20 5.10 8.72
C GLU A 47 10.13 4.06 8.44
N VAL A 48 9.35 4.32 7.40
CA VAL A 48 8.37 3.36 6.89
C VAL A 48 8.63 3.16 5.40
N ALA A 49 8.25 1.99 4.92
CA ALA A 49 8.42 1.63 3.51
C ALA A 49 7.07 1.35 2.90
N VAL A 50 6.92 1.72 1.63
CA VAL A 50 5.79 1.31 0.80
C VAL A 50 6.31 0.20 -0.10
N VAL A 51 5.77 -1.01 0.04
CA VAL A 51 6.26 -2.19 -0.66
C VAL A 51 5.22 -2.61 -1.69
N CYS A 52 5.65 -2.72 -2.93
CA CYS A 52 4.73 -2.96 -4.05
C CYS A 52 5.39 -3.93 -5.05
N ASP A 53 4.62 -4.28 -6.09
CA ASP A 53 5.12 -5.12 -7.18
C ASP A 53 6.06 -4.29 -8.05
N ASP A 54 7.27 -4.75 -8.21
CA ASP A 54 8.29 -4.06 -8.98
C ASP A 54 7.87 -3.82 -10.43
N GLU A 55 7.01 -4.67 -10.96
CA GLU A 55 6.60 -4.59 -12.36
C GLU A 55 5.10 -4.36 -12.53
N GLY A 56 4.44 -3.85 -11.48
CA GLY A 56 2.99 -3.71 -11.53
C GLY A 56 2.50 -2.87 -12.70
N LYS A 57 3.16 -1.75 -12.99
CA LYS A 57 2.75 -0.88 -14.08
C LYS A 57 3.02 -1.54 -15.44
N ILE A 58 4.16 -2.21 -15.55
CA ILE A 58 4.53 -2.86 -16.81
C ILE A 58 3.59 -4.01 -17.12
N SER A 59 3.20 -4.76 -16.09
CA SER A 59 2.32 -5.91 -16.28
C SER A 59 0.85 -5.54 -16.38
N GLY A 60 0.53 -4.24 -16.31
CA GLY A 60 -0.83 -3.77 -16.52
C GLY A 60 -1.75 -3.92 -15.33
N LYS A 61 -1.20 -3.99 -14.12
CA LYS A 61 -2.06 -4.06 -12.94
C LYS A 61 -2.80 -2.73 -12.75
N ALA A 62 -3.96 -2.80 -12.11
CA ALA A 62 -4.79 -1.62 -11.90
C ALA A 62 -4.05 -0.61 -11.04
N LEU A 63 -4.19 0.67 -11.38
CA LEU A 63 -3.66 1.74 -10.55
C LEU A 63 -4.41 1.73 -9.21
N ASN A 64 -3.68 1.96 -8.13
CA ASN A 64 -4.20 1.77 -6.79
C ASN A 64 -4.31 3.09 -6.03
N ARG A 65 -3.20 3.66 -5.67
CA ARG A 65 -3.14 4.88 -4.88
C ARG A 65 -1.99 5.75 -5.34
N ALA A 66 -2.18 7.05 -5.29
CA ALA A 66 -1.09 8.00 -5.45
C ALA A 66 -0.33 8.10 -4.13
N ILE A 67 0.97 8.28 -4.23
CA ILE A 67 1.84 8.44 -3.08
C ILE A 67 2.36 9.88 -3.08
N TYR A 68 2.22 10.55 -1.95
CA TYR A 68 2.65 11.94 -1.79
C TYR A 68 3.75 12.01 -0.75
N ASN A 69 4.71 12.91 -1.00
CA ASN A 69 5.72 13.16 0.02
C ASN A 69 5.17 14.13 1.07
N GLU A 70 6.02 14.54 2.00
CA GLU A 70 5.57 15.38 3.11
C GLU A 70 5.24 16.80 2.69
N ASP A 71 5.68 17.20 1.52
CA ASP A 71 5.33 18.49 0.95
C ASP A 71 4.01 18.45 0.18
N GLY A 72 3.37 17.29 0.12
CA GLY A 72 2.12 17.14 -0.61
C GLY A 72 2.30 16.93 -2.10
N GLU A 73 3.51 16.67 -2.55
CA GLU A 73 3.77 16.43 -3.97
C GLU A 73 3.58 14.95 -4.29
N MET A 74 2.92 14.69 -5.43
CA MET A 74 2.73 13.31 -5.89
C MET A 74 4.05 12.79 -6.43
N VAL A 75 4.63 11.80 -5.75
CA VAL A 75 5.93 11.26 -6.15
C VAL A 75 5.81 9.92 -6.87
N ASP A 76 4.66 9.25 -6.76
CA ASP A 76 4.47 7.98 -7.46
C ASP A 76 2.99 7.65 -7.49
N ILE A 77 2.63 6.71 -8.36
CA ILE A 77 1.32 6.07 -8.37
C ILE A 77 1.59 4.58 -8.38
N ILE A 78 1.04 3.86 -7.41
CA ILE A 78 1.29 2.43 -7.28
C ILE A 78 0.25 1.67 -8.09
N ALA A 79 0.71 0.71 -8.88
CA ALA A 79 -0.16 -0.22 -9.60
C ALA A 79 -0.14 -1.56 -8.87
N GLY A 80 -1.32 -2.13 -8.62
CA GLY A 80 -1.42 -3.38 -7.90
C GLY A 80 -1.45 -3.17 -6.41
N THR A 81 -1.53 -4.28 -5.69
CA THR A 81 -1.57 -4.26 -4.22
C THR A 81 -0.24 -3.81 -3.65
N PHE A 82 -0.30 -3.03 -2.58
CA PHE A 82 0.91 -2.65 -1.84
C PHE A 82 0.61 -2.66 -0.35
N PHE A 83 1.66 -2.64 0.45
CA PHE A 83 1.49 -2.51 1.90
C PHE A 83 2.52 -1.52 2.44
N ILE A 84 2.23 -1.00 3.63
CA ILE A 84 3.10 -0.07 4.33
C ILE A 84 3.56 -0.74 5.60
N CYS A 85 4.87 -0.74 5.83
CA CYS A 85 5.46 -1.41 6.97
C CYS A 85 6.56 -0.55 7.56
N ASP A 86 7.04 -0.96 8.73
CA ASP A 86 8.18 -0.31 9.38
C ASP A 86 9.47 -0.74 8.71
N CYS A 87 10.40 0.20 8.56
CA CYS A 87 11.72 -0.12 8.05
C CYS A 87 12.84 0.44 8.94
N SER A 88 12.54 0.63 10.23
CA SER A 88 13.52 1.18 11.14
C SER A 88 14.58 0.18 11.59
N GLY A 89 14.33 -1.11 11.43
CA GLY A 89 15.28 -2.16 11.78
C GLY A 89 15.94 -2.74 10.56
N GLU A 90 16.65 -3.85 10.76
CA GLU A 90 17.31 -4.52 9.65
C GLU A 90 16.32 -5.11 8.67
N ASN A 91 15.20 -5.57 9.19
CA ASN A 91 14.16 -6.19 8.37
C ASN A 91 12.89 -5.37 8.47
N PHE A 92 12.01 -5.53 7.49
CA PHE A 92 10.69 -4.93 7.58
C PHE A 92 9.97 -5.48 8.80
N GLY A 93 9.16 -4.63 9.43
CA GLY A 93 8.47 -5.03 10.63
C GLY A 93 7.10 -4.37 10.74
N SER A 94 6.46 -4.59 11.87
CA SER A 94 5.13 -4.08 12.13
C SER A 94 5.13 -2.59 12.31
N LEU A 95 4.09 -1.93 11.78
CA LEU A 95 3.83 -0.54 12.10
C LEU A 95 3.39 -0.44 13.56
N SER A 96 3.66 0.70 14.19
CA SER A 96 3.15 0.96 15.53
C SER A 96 1.65 1.21 15.46
N LYS A 97 1.01 1.20 16.63
CA LYS A 97 -0.42 1.46 16.69
C LYS A 97 -0.76 2.83 16.08
N GLU A 98 0.04 3.84 16.42
CA GLU A 98 -0.20 5.18 15.89
C GLU A 98 -0.03 5.21 14.38
N GLN A 99 0.98 4.50 13.87
CA GLN A 99 1.20 4.45 12.43
C GLN A 99 0.08 3.73 11.72
N LEU A 100 -0.43 2.64 12.31
CA LEU A 100 -1.55 1.92 11.73
C LEU A 100 -2.78 2.81 11.61
N GLU A 101 -3.06 3.60 12.63
CA GLU A 101 -4.20 4.50 12.60
C GLU A 101 -4.01 5.60 11.57
N ARG A 102 -2.82 6.19 11.53
CA ARG A 102 -2.55 7.33 10.66
C ARG A 102 -2.50 6.91 9.20
N PHE A 103 -1.78 5.85 8.88
CA PHE A 103 -1.70 5.39 7.49
C PHE A 103 -3.01 4.74 7.05
N GLY A 104 -3.69 4.06 7.97
CA GLY A 104 -5.01 3.52 7.66
C GLY A 104 -5.99 4.60 7.26
N ALA A 105 -5.95 5.74 7.95
CA ALA A 105 -6.82 6.87 7.62
C ALA A 105 -6.38 7.53 6.31
N GLN A 106 -5.06 7.67 6.12
CA GLN A 106 -4.54 8.34 4.93
C GLN A 106 -4.91 7.60 3.66
N PHE A 107 -4.81 6.27 3.67
CA PHE A 107 -5.05 5.46 2.49
C PHE A 107 -6.42 4.79 2.50
N HIS A 108 -7.30 5.25 3.35
CA HIS A 108 -8.58 4.59 3.60
C HIS A 108 -9.37 4.32 2.32
N TYR A 109 -9.54 5.33 1.48
CA TYR A 109 -10.38 5.22 0.29
C TYR A 109 -9.57 4.87 -0.95
N PRO A 110 -10.12 4.03 -1.83
CA PRO A 110 -9.50 3.83 -3.13
C PRO A 110 -9.59 5.09 -3.97
N GLU A 111 -8.82 5.13 -5.05
CA GLU A 111 -8.69 6.32 -5.88
C GLU A 111 -8.89 5.97 -7.34
N ASN A 112 -9.55 6.88 -8.06
CA ASN A 112 -9.61 6.87 -9.51
C ASN A 112 -8.57 7.86 -10.02
N PHE A 113 -8.07 7.60 -11.23
CA PHE A 113 -7.04 8.44 -11.83
C PHE A 113 -7.54 8.97 -13.15
N ILE A 114 -7.45 10.28 -13.34
CA ILE A 114 -7.87 10.92 -14.57
C ILE A 114 -6.75 11.83 -15.04
N ARG A 115 -6.71 12.05 -16.35
CA ARG A 115 -5.72 12.96 -16.94
C ARG A 115 -6.43 14.22 -17.39
N ILE A 116 -5.95 15.35 -16.88
CA ILE A 116 -6.50 16.67 -17.25
C ILE A 116 -5.31 17.55 -17.60
N ASN A 117 -5.27 18.06 -18.84
CA ASN A 117 -4.21 18.98 -19.29
C ASN A 117 -2.83 18.43 -19.01
N ASP A 118 -2.63 17.15 -19.33
CA ASP A 118 -1.35 16.44 -19.16
C ASP A 118 -0.96 16.22 -17.70
N GLU A 119 -1.85 16.50 -16.78
CA GLU A 119 -1.64 16.18 -15.37
C GLU A 119 -2.52 15.03 -14.97
N ILE A 120 -2.00 14.18 -14.10
CA ILE A 120 -2.78 13.08 -13.55
C ILE A 120 -3.32 13.51 -12.20
N LYS A 121 -4.63 13.37 -12.02
CA LYS A 121 -5.31 13.66 -10.76
C LYS A 121 -5.77 12.37 -10.14
N ALA A 122 -5.58 12.23 -8.85
CA ALA A 122 -6.05 11.10 -8.08
C ALA A 122 -7.26 11.55 -7.28
N LEU A 123 -8.39 10.85 -7.48
CA LEU A 123 -9.65 11.24 -6.85
C LEU A 123 -10.11 10.11 -5.96
N LYS A 124 -10.18 10.37 -4.67
CA LYS A 124 -10.68 9.37 -3.73
C LYS A 124 -12.17 9.15 -3.96
N TYR A 125 -12.59 7.91 -3.77
CA TYR A 125 -14.00 7.59 -3.88
C TYR A 125 -14.36 6.53 -2.86
N LYS A 126 -15.64 6.50 -2.51
CA LYS A 126 -16.16 5.49 -1.61
C LYS A 126 -16.58 4.30 -2.45
N PRO A 127 -15.99 3.12 -2.22
CA PRO A 127 -16.35 1.98 -3.04
C PRO A 127 -17.78 1.58 -2.80
N GLU A 128 -18.40 1.01 -3.83
CA GLU A 128 -19.75 0.54 -3.73
C GLU A 128 -19.80 -0.64 -2.76
N THR A 129 -20.72 -0.58 -1.81
CA THR A 129 -20.84 -1.63 -0.82
C THR A 129 -21.68 -2.75 -1.39
N SER A 130 -21.14 -3.97 -1.34
CA SER A 130 -21.89 -5.13 -1.73
C SER A 130 -23.04 -5.36 -0.75
N ARG A 131 -24.14 -5.89 -1.25
CA ARG A 131 -25.24 -6.23 -0.37
C ARG A 131 -24.85 -7.30 0.65
N ASP A 132 -23.92 -8.13 0.29
CA ASP A 132 -23.46 -9.18 1.18
C ASP A 132 -22.68 -8.66 2.35
N GLU A 133 -22.28 -7.41 2.31
CA GLU A 133 -21.46 -6.84 3.37
C GLU A 133 -22.29 -6.24 4.49
N ARG A 134 -23.58 -6.32 4.40
CA ARG A 134 -24.44 -5.80 5.45
C ARG A 134 -24.66 -6.76 6.55
#